data_1614f453b8e0ff0510f4c00559b50624
#
_entry.id   1614f453b8e0ff0510f4c00559b50624
#
_cell.length_a   1.000
_cell.length_b   1.000
_cell.length_c   1.000
_cell.angle_alpha   90.00
_cell.angle_beta   90.00
_cell.angle_gamma   90.00
#
_symmetry.space_group_name_H-M   'P 1'
#
loop_
_entity.id
_entity.type
_entity.pdbx_description
1 polymer ?
#
loop_
_entity_poly.entity_id
_entity_poly.type
_entity_poly.pdbx_seq_one_letter_code
_entity_poly.pdbx_strand_id
1 'polypeptide(L)'
;MTAMRTPRHYLLFIFYHFLFVICTPLGAQGVWCPDNGDGTYTNPVLYADYSDPDVCAVGEDYYLTASSFNCIPGLPILHSRDLVNWEIIGHALQEQEPKEIFDKPAHGKGVWAPAIRYHEGAFYIYWGDPDQGIFMVKAKDPAGVWEKPVCVIAGKGMIDPCPLWDDDGRCYLVNGWANSRAGFNSVLSVRELSADGTRSIGLPRIVFDGGQENHTSEGPKFYKRDGYYWILCPAGGVAMGWQLAMRSRSPYGPYEWKRVLWQGKTDINGPHQGAWVHTAFDEDWFLHFNDKGAYGRVVYLQPVDWSSGWPMMGRQGEPYTTFRKPKSSKFNVQSSKFTQQESDEFNDGVLGKQWQWHANYNQFYGMPTANGCMRLYTWRLTPDPSLSKRGEEGGQEKEESGVSLWDAPNLLLQKPTAPRFTATAKVRFASKEDGQYGGLVMMGRNYSALVVYREGDTFQIQRHTCIGADNGQAEQVTTLTTLQPTERDAIPYSPAIYMDLYLRMAVKDGLCTFSYSTDGKRFREAGDAFTMKEGKWIGAKFGFVAEQKERKMNRGWLDVDWIHITK
;
A
#
# COMPACT_ATOMS: atom_id res chain seq x y z
N MET A 1 17.76 39.82 -88.62
CA MET A 1 18.04 38.53 -87.96
C MET A 1 17.80 38.71 -86.47
N THR A 2 16.72 38.16 -86.04
CA THR A 2 16.04 38.48 -84.73
C THR A 2 16.53 37.49 -83.65
N ALA A 3 17.12 37.97 -82.58
CA ALA A 3 17.52 37.16 -81.44
C ALA A 3 16.40 37.11 -80.42
N MET A 4 15.85 35.92 -80.18
CA MET A 4 14.86 35.67 -79.09
C MET A 4 15.54 35.62 -77.73
N ARG A 5 15.03 36.45 -76.79
CA ARG A 5 15.37 36.39 -75.37
C ARG A 5 14.40 35.44 -74.68
N THR A 6 14.91 34.43 -73.99
CA THR A 6 14.20 33.56 -73.08
C THR A 6 14.14 34.20 -71.65
N PRO A 7 13.01 34.15 -70.94
CA PRO A 7 12.94 34.63 -69.57
C PRO A 7 13.44 33.55 -68.58
N ARG A 8 14.31 33.98 -67.66
CA ARG A 8 14.76 33.17 -66.52
C ARG A 8 13.67 33.20 -65.42
N HIS A 9 13.09 32.07 -65.14
CA HIS A 9 12.27 31.85 -63.96
C HIS A 9 13.17 31.65 -62.75
N TYR A 10 13.11 32.58 -61.77
CA TYR A 10 13.67 32.38 -60.44
C TYR A 10 12.67 31.56 -59.63
N LEU A 11 13.01 30.32 -59.30
CA LEU A 11 12.31 29.50 -58.33
C LEU A 11 12.73 29.97 -56.92
N LEU A 12 11.82 30.65 -56.21
CA LEU A 12 11.97 30.97 -54.79
C LEU A 12 11.66 29.68 -53.99
N PHE A 13 12.67 29.03 -53.45
CA PHE A 13 12.49 27.97 -52.44
C PHE A 13 12.22 28.62 -51.09
N ILE A 14 10.97 28.63 -50.63
CA ILE A 14 10.59 28.99 -49.28
C ILE A 14 10.83 27.72 -48.41
N PHE A 15 11.91 27.73 -47.65
CA PHE A 15 12.12 26.75 -46.59
C PHE A 15 11.19 27.04 -45.41
N TYR A 16 10.07 26.34 -45.29
CA TYR A 16 9.30 26.26 -44.09
C TYR A 16 10.09 25.42 -43.08
N HIS A 17 10.75 26.06 -42.13
CA HIS A 17 11.24 25.40 -40.93
C HIS A 17 10.02 25.07 -40.05
N PHE A 18 9.53 23.83 -40.17
CA PHE A 18 8.70 23.25 -39.15
C PHE A 18 9.58 23.03 -37.90
N LEU A 19 9.52 23.96 -36.97
CA LEU A 19 9.95 23.68 -35.59
C LEU A 19 8.96 22.63 -35.03
N PHE A 20 9.33 21.35 -35.15
CA PHE A 20 8.78 20.34 -34.26
C PHE A 20 9.26 20.67 -32.85
N VAL A 21 8.46 21.38 -32.09
CA VAL A 21 8.54 21.36 -30.64
C VAL A 21 8.18 19.94 -30.25
N ILE A 22 9.20 19.11 -30.09
CA ILE A 22 9.04 17.82 -29.41
C ILE A 22 8.72 18.21 -27.97
N CYS A 23 7.43 18.34 -27.64
CA CYS A 23 6.97 18.20 -26.29
C CYS A 23 7.32 16.76 -25.87
N THR A 24 8.54 16.55 -25.39
CA THR A 24 8.78 15.41 -24.51
C THR A 24 7.82 15.60 -23.35
N PRO A 25 6.92 14.63 -23.07
CA PRO A 25 6.20 14.69 -21.82
C PRO A 25 7.28 14.76 -20.74
N LEU A 26 7.36 15.86 -19.98
CA LEU A 26 8.02 15.85 -18.70
C LEU A 26 7.39 14.67 -17.98
N GLY A 27 8.14 13.59 -17.78
CA GLY A 27 7.70 12.46 -16.99
C GLY A 27 7.12 13.03 -15.71
N ALA A 28 5.86 12.78 -15.44
CA ALA A 28 5.17 13.34 -14.30
C ALA A 28 5.94 12.91 -13.05
N GLN A 29 6.66 13.85 -12.45
CA GLN A 29 7.32 13.64 -11.17
C GLN A 29 6.20 13.40 -10.16
N GLY A 30 6.23 12.28 -9.43
CA GLY A 30 5.25 11.98 -8.40
C GLY A 30 5.09 13.13 -7.39
N VAL A 31 4.00 13.15 -6.65
CA VAL A 31 3.74 14.21 -5.65
C VAL A 31 4.77 14.23 -4.53
N TRP A 32 5.41 13.08 -4.26
CA TRP A 32 6.57 12.94 -3.38
C TRP A 32 7.83 12.56 -4.18
N CYS A 33 8.92 13.26 -3.95
CA CYS A 33 10.22 12.95 -4.55
C CYS A 33 11.30 13.03 -3.47
N PRO A 34 11.88 11.89 -3.04
CA PRO A 34 12.95 11.86 -2.05
C PRO A 34 14.31 12.26 -2.62
N ASP A 35 14.53 12.10 -3.92
CA ASP A 35 15.78 12.44 -4.62
C ASP A 35 15.90 13.95 -4.82
N ASN A 36 16.91 14.56 -4.23
CA ASN A 36 17.13 16.01 -4.32
C ASN A 36 17.79 16.44 -5.65
N GLY A 37 18.22 15.49 -6.50
CA GLY A 37 18.86 15.75 -7.79
C GLY A 37 20.32 16.22 -7.71
N ASP A 38 20.88 16.35 -6.52
CA ASP A 38 22.26 16.81 -6.24
C ASP A 38 23.19 15.69 -5.69
N GLY A 39 22.74 14.44 -5.76
CA GLY A 39 23.43 13.29 -5.21
C GLY A 39 23.07 12.99 -3.76
N THR A 40 22.11 13.73 -3.20
CA THR A 40 21.54 13.47 -1.87
C THR A 40 20.08 13.03 -1.96
N TYR A 41 19.56 12.48 -0.87
CA TYR A 41 18.15 12.20 -0.70
C TYR A 41 17.64 12.76 0.63
N THR A 42 16.32 12.97 0.72
CA THR A 42 15.63 13.38 1.93
C THR A 42 14.61 12.32 2.32
N ASN A 43 14.68 11.84 3.55
CA ASN A 43 13.74 10.89 4.13
C ASN A 43 12.34 11.50 4.37
N PRO A 44 11.26 10.70 4.24
CA PRO A 44 11.23 9.28 3.91
C PRO A 44 11.47 9.02 2.41
N VAL A 45 12.12 7.90 2.08
CA VAL A 45 12.31 7.47 0.68
C VAL A 45 11.02 6.99 0.03
N LEU A 46 10.05 6.51 0.83
CA LEU A 46 8.69 6.21 0.39
C LEU A 46 7.70 6.88 1.36
N TYR A 47 7.00 7.91 0.90
CA TYR A 47 5.93 8.54 1.68
C TYR A 47 4.59 7.83 1.41
N ALA A 48 4.54 6.54 1.68
CA ALA A 48 3.35 5.73 1.57
C ALA A 48 3.40 4.60 2.60
N ASP A 49 2.25 4.06 2.95
CA ASP A 49 2.13 2.97 3.92
C ASP A 49 2.68 1.65 3.39
N TYR A 50 4.00 1.48 3.49
CA TYR A 50 4.68 0.20 3.29
C TYR A 50 5.16 -0.34 4.64
N SER A 51 4.19 -0.79 5.44
CA SER A 51 4.37 -1.28 6.80
C SER A 51 5.33 -2.47 6.85
N ASP A 52 6.19 -2.50 7.85
CA ASP A 52 7.08 -3.62 8.12
C ASP A 52 7.95 -4.03 6.91
N PRO A 53 8.65 -3.06 6.26
CA PRO A 53 9.34 -3.33 5.01
C PRO A 53 10.49 -4.31 5.19
N ASP A 54 10.62 -5.23 4.23
CA ASP A 54 11.82 -6.04 4.08
C ASP A 54 12.35 -5.94 2.65
N VAL A 55 13.67 -6.02 2.48
CA VAL A 55 14.33 -5.82 1.20
C VAL A 55 15.44 -6.84 0.98
N CYS A 56 15.60 -7.31 -0.26
CA CYS A 56 16.75 -8.08 -0.69
C CYS A 56 17.43 -7.45 -1.91
N ALA A 57 18.73 -7.68 -2.05
CA ALA A 57 19.53 -7.28 -3.20
C ALA A 57 19.80 -8.48 -4.11
N VAL A 58 19.71 -8.26 -5.43
CA VAL A 58 20.11 -9.22 -6.46
C VAL A 58 20.96 -8.46 -7.49
N GLY A 59 22.27 -8.54 -7.36
CA GLY A 59 23.18 -7.68 -8.10
C GLY A 59 23.00 -6.21 -7.74
N GLU A 60 22.65 -5.38 -8.72
CA GLU A 60 22.38 -3.94 -8.52
C GLU A 60 20.87 -3.63 -8.39
N ASP A 61 20.03 -4.63 -8.35
CA ASP A 61 18.58 -4.47 -8.23
C ASP A 61 18.14 -4.78 -6.80
N TYR A 62 17.23 -3.96 -6.27
CA TYR A 62 16.70 -4.09 -4.91
C TYR A 62 15.19 -4.32 -4.98
N TYR A 63 14.71 -5.28 -4.20
CA TYR A 63 13.30 -5.67 -4.17
C TYR A 63 12.78 -5.58 -2.75
N LEU A 64 11.68 -4.83 -2.58
CA LEU A 64 11.05 -4.60 -1.30
C LEU A 64 9.64 -5.20 -1.29
N THR A 65 9.26 -5.80 -0.17
CA THR A 65 7.89 -6.18 0.14
C THR A 65 7.46 -5.58 1.48
N ALA A 66 6.15 -5.55 1.75
CA ALA A 66 5.58 -4.97 2.96
C ALA A 66 4.28 -5.66 3.36
N SER A 67 3.85 -5.45 4.61
CA SER A 67 2.55 -5.90 5.10
C SER A 67 1.41 -5.36 4.24
N SER A 68 0.43 -6.20 3.95
CA SER A 68 -0.79 -5.81 3.22
C SER A 68 -2.07 -6.12 3.99
N PHE A 69 -1.95 -6.81 5.11
CA PHE A 69 -3.07 -7.24 5.96
C PHE A 69 -4.16 -7.94 5.15
N ASN A 70 -5.40 -7.47 5.20
CA ASN A 70 -6.52 -8.04 4.44
C ASN A 70 -6.65 -7.50 2.99
N CYS A 71 -5.83 -6.53 2.57
CA CYS A 71 -5.99 -5.89 1.26
C CYS A 71 -5.44 -6.76 0.13
N ILE A 72 -6.17 -6.82 -0.99
CA ILE A 72 -5.83 -7.62 -2.16
C ILE A 72 -5.79 -6.74 -3.44
N PRO A 73 -4.77 -6.94 -4.33
CA PRO A 73 -3.65 -7.89 -4.23
C PRO A 73 -2.73 -7.53 -3.06
N GLY A 74 -2.21 -8.55 -2.38
CA GLY A 74 -1.34 -8.43 -1.22
C GLY A 74 0.13 -8.68 -1.53
N LEU A 75 1.02 -8.49 -0.53
CA LEU A 75 2.47 -8.62 -0.67
C LEU A 75 2.99 -7.77 -1.85
N PRO A 76 2.92 -6.43 -1.78
CA PRO A 76 3.42 -5.56 -2.84
C PRO A 76 4.91 -5.82 -3.07
N ILE A 77 5.32 -5.81 -4.33
CA ILE A 77 6.72 -5.90 -4.75
C ILE A 77 7.13 -4.57 -5.36
N LEU A 78 8.07 -3.92 -4.72
CA LEU A 78 8.69 -2.70 -5.23
C LEU A 78 10.09 -3.00 -5.71
N HIS A 79 10.53 -2.28 -6.73
CA HIS A 79 11.85 -2.38 -7.32
C HIS A 79 12.57 -1.04 -7.27
N SER A 80 13.87 -1.08 -7.00
CA SER A 80 14.77 0.08 -7.01
C SER A 80 16.16 -0.32 -7.51
N ARG A 81 16.92 0.68 -7.96
CA ARG A 81 18.35 0.53 -8.31
C ARG A 81 19.26 1.43 -7.48
N ASP A 82 18.69 2.19 -6.55
CA ASP A 82 19.44 3.13 -5.73
C ASP A 82 18.92 3.22 -4.29
N LEU A 83 17.95 2.38 -3.89
CA LEU A 83 17.27 2.35 -2.60
C LEU A 83 16.49 3.65 -2.25
N VAL A 84 16.50 4.65 -3.13
CA VAL A 84 15.85 5.95 -2.93
C VAL A 84 14.61 6.07 -3.80
N ASN A 85 14.73 5.71 -5.08
CA ASN A 85 13.65 5.78 -6.06
C ASN A 85 13.05 4.38 -6.26
N TRP A 86 11.75 4.24 -6.03
CA TRP A 86 11.03 2.97 -6.03
C TRP A 86 9.85 2.99 -6.98
N GLU A 87 9.61 1.88 -7.67
CA GLU A 87 8.40 1.61 -8.45
C GLU A 87 7.74 0.31 -7.99
N ILE A 88 6.42 0.25 -8.03
CA ILE A 88 5.68 -0.99 -7.78
C ILE A 88 5.66 -1.83 -9.07
N ILE A 89 6.23 -3.04 -9.01
CA ILE A 89 6.32 -3.94 -10.17
C ILE A 89 5.29 -5.06 -10.15
N GLY A 90 4.66 -5.34 -9.02
CA GLY A 90 3.66 -6.41 -8.88
C GLY A 90 3.23 -6.66 -7.45
N HIS A 91 2.54 -7.78 -7.27
CA HIS A 91 2.10 -8.30 -5.98
C HIS A 91 2.26 -9.81 -5.96
N ALA A 92 2.75 -10.35 -4.86
CA ALA A 92 2.99 -11.79 -4.75
C ALA A 92 1.73 -12.58 -4.33
N LEU A 93 0.68 -11.92 -3.86
CA LEU A 93 -0.52 -12.58 -3.36
C LEU A 93 -1.78 -11.99 -4.03
N GLN A 94 -2.50 -12.83 -4.77
CA GLN A 94 -3.71 -12.41 -5.51
C GLN A 94 -5.01 -12.69 -4.74
N GLU A 95 -4.98 -13.60 -3.78
CA GLU A 95 -6.12 -14.02 -2.96
C GLU A 95 -5.63 -14.50 -1.60
N GLN A 96 -6.41 -14.29 -0.54
CA GLN A 96 -6.14 -14.82 0.80
C GLN A 96 -7.12 -15.91 1.17
N GLU A 97 -6.62 -16.90 1.91
CA GLU A 97 -7.38 -18.01 2.48
C GLU A 97 -7.40 -17.90 4.02
N PRO A 98 -8.46 -18.36 4.71
CA PRO A 98 -9.66 -18.94 4.13
C PRO A 98 -10.64 -17.86 3.61
N LYS A 99 -11.36 -18.18 2.54
CA LYS A 99 -12.30 -17.26 1.88
C LYS A 99 -13.40 -16.74 2.81
N GLU A 100 -13.88 -17.56 3.71
CA GLU A 100 -14.90 -17.20 4.70
C GLU A 100 -14.50 -15.99 5.57
N ILE A 101 -13.19 -15.77 5.72
CA ILE A 101 -12.63 -14.61 6.44
C ILE A 101 -12.33 -13.47 5.47
N PHE A 102 -11.66 -13.75 4.34
CA PHE A 102 -11.06 -12.71 3.51
C PHE A 102 -11.92 -12.26 2.31
N ASP A 103 -13.05 -12.91 2.05
CA ASP A 103 -14.09 -12.36 1.13
C ASP A 103 -14.86 -11.19 1.77
N LYS A 104 -14.50 -10.82 2.99
CA LYS A 104 -15.01 -9.67 3.76
C LYS A 104 -13.82 -8.83 4.25
N PRO A 105 -14.04 -7.54 4.57
CA PRO A 105 -13.00 -6.72 5.18
C PRO A 105 -12.57 -7.26 6.54
N ALA A 106 -11.46 -7.97 6.57
CA ALA A 106 -10.91 -8.59 7.78
C ALA A 106 -9.81 -7.71 8.40
N HIS A 107 -10.21 -6.49 8.81
CA HIS A 107 -9.31 -5.44 9.25
C HIS A 107 -8.22 -5.90 10.23
N GLY A 108 -6.96 -5.69 9.85
CA GLY A 108 -5.78 -6.02 10.63
C GLY A 108 -5.49 -7.52 10.75
N LYS A 109 -6.12 -8.39 9.94
CA LYS A 109 -5.80 -9.81 9.78
C LYS A 109 -5.01 -10.03 8.49
N GLY A 110 -4.57 -11.26 8.26
CA GLY A 110 -3.89 -11.71 7.04
C GLY A 110 -2.40 -11.47 7.06
N VAL A 111 -1.86 -10.76 6.09
CA VAL A 111 -0.42 -10.63 5.84
C VAL A 111 0.25 -9.66 6.81
N TRP A 112 1.01 -10.18 7.77
CA TRP A 112 1.82 -9.42 8.72
C TRP A 112 3.30 -9.59 8.45
N ALA A 113 4.05 -8.48 8.49
CA ALA A 113 5.50 -8.34 8.50
C ALA A 113 6.26 -9.40 7.67
N PRO A 114 6.17 -9.34 6.35
CA PRO A 114 6.83 -10.32 5.47
C PRO A 114 8.36 -10.15 5.48
N ALA A 115 9.04 -11.22 5.07
CA ALA A 115 10.46 -11.19 4.74
C ALA A 115 10.68 -11.71 3.32
N ILE A 116 11.43 -10.96 2.50
CA ILE A 116 11.81 -11.34 1.13
C ILE A 116 13.27 -11.78 1.10
N ARG A 117 13.55 -12.92 0.48
CA ARG A 117 14.92 -13.44 0.29
C ARG A 117 15.09 -13.96 -1.14
N TYR A 118 16.31 -13.85 -1.64
CA TYR A 118 16.69 -14.49 -2.90
C TYR A 118 17.65 -15.63 -2.61
N HIS A 119 17.28 -16.83 -3.05
CA HIS A 119 18.06 -18.03 -2.83
C HIS A 119 17.96 -18.96 -4.05
N GLU A 120 19.11 -19.47 -4.55
CA GLU A 120 19.20 -20.42 -5.68
C GLU A 120 18.35 -20.04 -6.90
N GLY A 121 18.39 -18.76 -7.29
CA GLY A 121 17.71 -18.29 -8.50
C GLY A 121 16.21 -18.03 -8.35
N ALA A 122 15.69 -18.00 -7.12
CA ALA A 122 14.30 -17.70 -6.84
C ALA A 122 14.15 -16.72 -5.67
N PHE A 123 13.07 -15.93 -5.72
CA PHE A 123 12.61 -15.10 -4.61
C PHE A 123 11.66 -15.90 -3.73
N TYR A 124 11.80 -15.74 -2.42
CA TYR A 124 10.95 -16.32 -1.39
C TYR A 124 10.40 -15.19 -0.53
N ILE A 125 9.09 -15.21 -0.26
CA ILE A 125 8.49 -14.30 0.71
C ILE A 125 7.80 -15.14 1.77
N TYR A 126 8.18 -14.92 3.04
CA TYR A 126 7.53 -15.50 4.20
C TYR A 126 6.73 -14.43 4.92
N TRP A 127 5.56 -14.75 5.44
CA TRP A 127 4.78 -13.86 6.29
C TRP A 127 4.07 -14.60 7.40
N GLY A 128 3.72 -13.88 8.45
CA GLY A 128 2.87 -14.37 9.51
C GLY A 128 1.41 -14.00 9.26
N ASP A 129 0.52 -14.97 9.37
CA ASP A 129 -0.87 -14.77 9.71
C ASP A 129 -1.04 -15.15 11.18
N PRO A 130 -1.27 -14.18 12.11
CA PRO A 130 -1.27 -14.48 13.55
C PRO A 130 -2.38 -15.41 13.98
N ASP A 131 -3.41 -15.60 13.17
CA ASP A 131 -4.53 -16.50 13.45
C ASP A 131 -4.35 -17.91 12.86
N GLN A 132 -3.45 -18.07 11.86
CA GLN A 132 -3.28 -19.32 11.10
C GLN A 132 -1.86 -19.91 11.17
N GLY A 133 -0.81 -19.06 11.08
CA GLY A 133 0.57 -19.53 11.10
C GLY A 133 1.51 -18.77 10.19
N ILE A 134 2.59 -19.44 9.79
CA ILE A 134 3.61 -18.91 8.87
C ILE A 134 3.41 -19.51 7.48
N PHE A 135 3.33 -18.64 6.50
CA PHE A 135 3.15 -18.95 5.09
C PHE A 135 4.35 -18.51 4.26
N MET A 136 4.48 -19.08 3.06
CA MET A 136 5.52 -18.76 2.10
C MET A 136 4.97 -18.83 0.67
N VAL A 137 5.47 -17.94 -0.19
CA VAL A 137 5.35 -17.99 -1.65
C VAL A 137 6.72 -17.85 -2.28
N LYS A 138 6.89 -18.36 -3.51
CA LYS A 138 8.13 -18.17 -4.27
C LYS A 138 7.87 -17.88 -5.75
N ALA A 139 8.84 -17.21 -6.39
CA ALA A 139 8.85 -16.95 -7.83
C ALA A 139 10.28 -16.80 -8.34
N LYS A 140 10.51 -17.11 -9.62
CA LYS A 140 11.79 -16.80 -10.30
C LYS A 140 11.87 -15.35 -10.72
N ASP A 141 10.75 -14.80 -11.19
CA ASP A 141 10.60 -13.41 -11.61
C ASP A 141 9.72 -12.67 -10.58
N PRO A 142 10.23 -11.66 -9.88
CA PRO A 142 9.47 -10.93 -8.87
C PRO A 142 8.33 -10.08 -9.44
N ALA A 143 8.39 -9.73 -10.73
CA ALA A 143 7.31 -9.06 -11.46
C ALA A 143 6.32 -10.03 -12.10
N GLY A 144 6.63 -11.33 -12.10
CA GLY A 144 5.86 -12.39 -12.75
C GLY A 144 4.80 -13.01 -11.84
N VAL A 145 4.47 -14.26 -12.17
CA VAL A 145 3.50 -15.06 -11.43
C VAL A 145 4.19 -15.77 -10.25
N TRP A 146 3.66 -15.56 -9.06
CA TRP A 146 4.09 -16.24 -7.84
C TRP A 146 3.35 -17.56 -7.66
N GLU A 147 4.01 -18.54 -7.06
CA GLU A 147 3.40 -19.83 -6.74
C GLU A 147 2.30 -19.66 -5.68
N LYS A 148 1.46 -20.67 -5.53
CA LYS A 148 0.43 -20.66 -4.47
C LYS A 148 1.07 -20.66 -3.08
N PRO A 149 0.46 -20.00 -2.09
CA PRO A 149 0.93 -20.01 -0.72
C PRO A 149 1.07 -21.41 -0.15
N VAL A 150 2.18 -21.65 0.56
CA VAL A 150 2.43 -22.86 1.34
C VAL A 150 2.38 -22.50 2.82
N CYS A 151 1.58 -23.20 3.60
CA CYS A 151 1.64 -23.12 5.06
C CYS A 151 2.87 -23.90 5.56
N VAL A 152 3.92 -23.15 5.93
CA VAL A 152 5.19 -23.73 6.43
C VAL A 152 5.05 -24.22 7.87
N ILE A 153 4.29 -23.48 8.69
CA ILE A 153 4.04 -23.79 10.09
C ILE A 153 2.62 -23.37 10.45
N ALA A 154 1.75 -24.34 10.71
CA ALA A 154 0.42 -24.06 11.22
C ALA A 154 0.44 -23.74 12.72
N GLY A 155 -0.39 -22.80 13.15
CA GLY A 155 -0.57 -22.44 14.56
C GLY A 155 -0.74 -20.96 14.78
N LYS A 156 -1.32 -20.58 15.92
CA LYS A 156 -1.61 -19.18 16.26
C LYS A 156 -0.43 -18.51 16.96
N GLY A 157 -0.35 -17.19 16.80
CA GLY A 157 0.53 -16.33 17.56
C GLY A 157 1.92 -16.13 16.98
N MET A 158 2.35 -16.90 15.98
CA MET A 158 3.62 -16.71 15.31
C MET A 158 3.51 -15.55 14.32
N ILE A 159 4.45 -14.60 14.41
CA ILE A 159 4.51 -13.40 13.58
C ILE A 159 5.94 -13.14 13.07
N ASP A 160 6.05 -12.30 12.05
CA ASP A 160 7.30 -11.70 11.59
C ASP A 160 8.40 -12.74 11.25
N PRO A 161 8.10 -13.75 10.44
CA PRO A 161 9.06 -14.79 10.11
C PRO A 161 10.16 -14.27 9.18
N CYS A 162 11.40 -14.72 9.41
CA CYS A 162 12.50 -14.44 8.49
C CYS A 162 13.38 -15.67 8.32
N PRO A 163 13.49 -16.24 7.10
CA PRO A 163 14.35 -17.38 6.83
C PRO A 163 15.81 -16.94 6.64
N LEU A 164 16.72 -17.89 6.90
CA LEU A 164 18.13 -17.83 6.58
C LEU A 164 18.59 -19.18 6.05
N TRP A 165 19.00 -19.25 4.80
CA TRP A 165 19.77 -20.39 4.26
C TRP A 165 21.23 -20.20 4.63
N ASP A 166 21.79 -21.21 5.29
CA ASP A 166 23.16 -21.21 5.76
C ASP A 166 24.10 -21.86 4.74
N ASP A 167 25.41 -21.61 4.88
CA ASP A 167 26.45 -22.13 3.99
C ASP A 167 26.57 -23.66 4.06
N ASP A 168 26.06 -24.30 5.11
CA ASP A 168 26.02 -25.76 5.27
C ASP A 168 24.80 -26.42 4.62
N GLY A 169 23.96 -25.64 3.90
CA GLY A 169 22.75 -26.11 3.22
C GLY A 169 21.53 -26.24 4.12
N ARG A 170 21.60 -25.87 5.39
CA ARG A 170 20.46 -25.81 6.28
C ARG A 170 19.69 -24.52 6.13
N CYS A 171 18.40 -24.58 6.42
CA CYS A 171 17.54 -23.41 6.47
C CYS A 171 17.03 -23.21 7.90
N TYR A 172 17.17 -22.00 8.42
CA TYR A 172 16.68 -21.59 9.73
C TYR A 172 15.61 -20.52 9.58
N LEU A 173 14.65 -20.48 10.49
CA LEU A 173 13.62 -19.44 10.56
C LEU A 173 13.63 -18.81 11.95
N VAL A 174 13.77 -17.50 12.02
CA VAL A 174 13.47 -16.72 13.23
C VAL A 174 12.06 -16.17 13.15
N ASN A 175 11.34 -16.11 14.28
CA ASN A 175 10.03 -15.46 14.36
C ASN A 175 9.79 -14.82 15.73
N GLY A 176 8.89 -13.81 15.74
CA GLY A 176 8.31 -13.21 16.94
C GLY A 176 6.98 -13.86 17.34
N TRP A 177 6.36 -13.32 18.41
CA TRP A 177 5.11 -13.83 18.98
C TRP A 177 4.15 -12.70 19.33
N ALA A 178 2.91 -12.80 18.88
CA ALA A 178 1.85 -11.81 19.15
C ALA A 178 1.14 -12.11 20.48
N ASN A 179 1.25 -11.21 21.46
CA ASN A 179 0.59 -11.35 22.75
C ASN A 179 -0.91 -11.61 22.65
N SER A 180 -1.57 -10.95 21.71
CA SER A 180 -3.03 -11.09 21.52
C SER A 180 -3.48 -12.49 21.08
N ARG A 181 -2.57 -13.38 20.69
CA ARG A 181 -2.85 -14.77 20.26
C ARG A 181 -2.07 -15.81 21.06
N ALA A 182 -0.80 -15.52 21.38
CA ALA A 182 0.08 -16.43 22.11
C ALA A 182 -0.02 -16.26 23.63
N GLY A 183 -0.50 -15.10 24.13
CA GLY A 183 -0.51 -14.76 25.56
C GLY A 183 0.82 -14.23 26.07
N PHE A 184 1.83 -14.09 25.19
CA PHE A 184 3.15 -13.49 25.47
C PHE A 184 3.70 -12.79 24.22
N ASN A 185 4.66 -11.90 24.40
CA ASN A 185 5.41 -11.22 23.35
C ASN A 185 6.85 -10.96 23.80
N SER A 186 7.59 -10.15 23.07
CA SER A 186 8.99 -9.76 23.34
C SER A 186 9.96 -10.94 23.32
N VAL A 187 9.55 -12.07 22.78
CA VAL A 187 10.32 -13.31 22.68
C VAL A 187 10.57 -13.64 21.22
N LEU A 188 11.84 -13.97 20.89
CA LEU A 188 12.21 -14.47 19.57
C LEU A 188 12.59 -15.94 19.65
N SER A 189 12.11 -16.71 18.69
CA SER A 189 12.46 -18.13 18.58
C SER A 189 13.04 -18.47 17.22
N VAL A 190 14.00 -19.41 17.19
CA VAL A 190 14.59 -19.96 15.96
C VAL A 190 14.25 -21.44 15.87
N ARG A 191 13.97 -21.89 14.67
CA ARG A 191 13.78 -23.31 14.32
C ARG A 191 14.43 -23.64 12.99
N GLU A 192 14.70 -24.91 12.75
CA GLU A 192 15.18 -25.42 11.48
C GLU A 192 14.01 -25.74 10.55
N LEU A 193 14.15 -25.38 9.28
CA LEU A 193 13.26 -25.74 8.19
C LEU A 193 13.92 -26.82 7.32
N SER A 194 13.13 -27.51 6.50
CA SER A 194 13.64 -28.29 5.38
C SER A 194 14.53 -27.42 4.49
N ALA A 195 15.52 -28.00 3.81
CA ALA A 195 16.48 -27.26 2.98
C ALA A 195 15.80 -26.36 1.91
N ASP A 196 14.64 -26.80 1.40
CA ASP A 196 13.82 -26.03 0.46
C ASP A 196 12.96 -24.94 1.12
N GLY A 197 13.01 -24.82 2.45
CA GLY A 197 12.27 -23.80 3.22
C GLY A 197 10.77 -24.06 3.38
N THR A 198 10.22 -25.16 2.85
CA THR A 198 8.77 -25.34 2.73
C THR A 198 8.08 -25.86 4.00
N ARG A 199 8.81 -26.40 4.98
CA ARG A 199 8.24 -26.98 6.21
C ARG A 199 9.20 -26.91 7.38
N SER A 200 8.67 -26.81 8.60
CA SER A 200 9.44 -26.95 9.83
C SER A 200 9.84 -28.40 10.06
N ILE A 201 11.11 -28.65 10.43
CA ILE A 201 11.62 -29.97 10.76
C ILE A 201 12.10 -30.07 12.21
N GLY A 202 12.23 -28.98 12.92
CA GLY A 202 12.68 -28.91 14.30
C GLY A 202 11.71 -28.19 15.23
N LEU A 203 11.91 -28.40 16.54
CA LEU A 203 11.21 -27.63 17.57
C LEU A 203 11.82 -26.22 17.67
N PRO A 204 11.01 -25.19 17.95
CA PRO A 204 11.50 -23.85 18.19
C PRO A 204 12.34 -23.79 19.47
N ARG A 205 13.37 -22.96 19.47
CA ARG A 205 14.14 -22.61 20.67
C ARG A 205 14.06 -21.11 20.86
N ILE A 206 13.77 -20.67 22.07
CA ILE A 206 13.87 -19.25 22.44
C ILE A 206 15.35 -18.87 22.36
N VAL A 207 15.65 -17.83 21.58
CA VAL A 207 17.00 -17.30 21.39
C VAL A 207 17.18 -15.92 21.99
N PHE A 208 16.08 -15.22 22.25
CA PHE A 208 16.07 -13.91 22.89
C PHE A 208 14.75 -13.72 23.65
N ASP A 209 14.88 -13.16 24.86
CA ASP A 209 13.76 -12.67 25.68
C ASP A 209 14.09 -11.21 26.03
N GLY A 210 13.33 -10.27 25.45
CA GLY A 210 13.52 -8.84 25.65
C GLY A 210 13.13 -8.37 27.05
N GLY A 211 12.29 -9.11 27.74
CA GLY A 211 11.83 -8.78 29.09
C GLY A 211 11.28 -7.36 29.20
N GLN A 212 11.65 -6.66 30.28
CA GLN A 212 11.26 -5.26 30.48
C GLN A 212 12.15 -4.27 29.72
N GLU A 213 13.44 -4.59 29.57
CA GLU A 213 14.44 -3.69 28.98
C GLU A 213 14.21 -3.48 27.47
N ASN A 214 13.87 -4.56 26.77
CA ASN A 214 13.60 -4.55 25.33
C ASN A 214 12.18 -5.09 25.05
N HIS A 215 11.20 -4.56 25.79
CA HIS A 215 9.80 -4.93 25.62
C HIS A 215 9.34 -4.70 24.17
N THR A 216 8.35 -5.46 23.73
CA THR A 216 7.84 -5.42 22.35
C THR A 216 8.95 -5.70 21.32
N SER A 217 9.86 -6.65 21.64
CA SER A 217 10.80 -7.18 20.65
C SER A 217 10.04 -8.06 19.66
N GLU A 218 10.02 -7.62 18.41
CA GLU A 218 9.28 -8.25 17.30
C GLU A 218 10.01 -7.98 15.97
N GLY A 219 9.46 -8.33 14.81
CA GLY A 219 10.02 -7.99 13.51
C GLY A 219 11.45 -8.45 13.23
N PRO A 220 11.88 -9.66 13.68
CA PRO A 220 13.27 -10.07 13.52
C PRO A 220 13.62 -10.29 12.06
N LYS A 221 14.83 -9.86 11.65
CA LYS A 221 15.42 -10.16 10.35
C LYS A 221 16.73 -10.91 10.56
N PHE A 222 16.91 -12.04 9.86
CA PHE A 222 17.98 -12.98 10.09
C PHE A 222 19.03 -12.92 8.98
N TYR A 223 20.30 -12.78 9.38
CA TYR A 223 21.42 -12.65 8.46
C TYR A 223 22.65 -13.43 8.95
N LYS A 224 23.62 -13.64 8.05
CA LYS A 224 24.95 -14.16 8.37
C LYS A 224 26.02 -13.23 7.80
N ARG A 225 26.99 -12.81 8.63
CA ARG A 225 28.13 -11.97 8.23
C ARG A 225 29.31 -12.20 9.15
N ASP A 226 30.50 -12.32 8.58
CA ASP A 226 31.78 -12.46 9.29
C ASP A 226 31.80 -13.59 10.31
N GLY A 227 31.13 -14.72 9.96
CA GLY A 227 31.02 -15.91 10.80
C GLY A 227 30.10 -15.75 12.02
N TYR A 228 29.28 -14.67 12.06
CA TYR A 228 28.23 -14.50 13.03
C TYR A 228 26.84 -14.63 12.37
N TYR A 229 25.91 -15.18 13.12
CA TYR A 229 24.47 -15.06 12.88
C TYR A 229 24.00 -13.75 13.52
N TRP A 230 23.30 -12.94 12.74
CA TRP A 230 22.78 -11.65 13.16
C TRP A 230 21.26 -11.67 13.14
N ILE A 231 20.66 -11.20 14.23
CA ILE A 231 19.23 -10.90 14.26
C ILE A 231 19.09 -9.39 14.47
N LEU A 232 18.47 -8.71 13.50
CA LEU A 232 18.08 -7.30 13.64
C LEU A 232 16.61 -7.26 14.00
N CYS A 233 16.27 -6.67 15.15
CA CYS A 233 14.86 -6.55 15.55
C CYS A 233 14.59 -5.22 16.27
N PRO A 234 13.42 -4.61 16.06
CA PRO A 234 12.97 -3.48 16.85
C PRO A 234 12.51 -3.92 18.24
N ALA A 235 12.51 -2.97 19.18
CA ALA A 235 11.92 -3.07 20.50
C ALA A 235 11.33 -1.72 20.90
N GLY A 236 10.58 -1.66 21.99
CA GLY A 236 10.01 -0.42 22.55
C GLY A 236 8.70 0.04 21.91
N GLY A 237 8.21 -0.67 20.87
CA GLY A 237 6.97 -0.38 20.17
C GLY A 237 7.09 0.71 19.11
N VAL A 238 6.06 0.82 18.25
CA VAL A 238 6.07 1.61 17.02
C VAL A 238 6.28 3.11 17.23
N ALA A 239 5.73 3.67 18.30
CA ALA A 239 5.76 5.12 18.54
C ALA A 239 7.09 5.64 19.08
N MET A 240 7.80 4.85 19.90
CA MET A 240 8.98 5.29 20.64
C MET A 240 10.11 4.25 20.66
N GLY A 241 10.06 3.28 19.78
CA GLY A 241 10.97 2.15 19.77
C GLY A 241 12.39 2.47 19.30
N TRP A 242 13.19 1.44 19.27
CA TRP A 242 14.58 1.46 18.82
C TRP A 242 14.90 0.15 18.09
N GLN A 243 15.97 0.16 17.31
CA GLN A 243 16.48 -1.03 16.63
C GLN A 243 17.59 -1.70 17.44
N LEU A 244 17.48 -3.00 17.63
CA LEU A 244 18.52 -3.87 18.19
C LEU A 244 19.25 -4.61 17.07
N ALA A 245 20.53 -4.86 17.28
CA ALA A 245 21.30 -5.87 16.59
C ALA A 245 21.74 -6.91 17.62
N MET A 246 21.58 -8.18 17.28
CA MET A 246 21.99 -9.32 18.10
C MET A 246 22.94 -10.19 17.28
N ARG A 247 23.97 -10.76 17.90
CA ARG A 247 24.91 -11.65 17.21
C ARG A 247 25.27 -12.86 18.04
N SER A 248 25.51 -13.99 17.36
CA SER A 248 25.99 -15.24 17.95
C SER A 248 26.83 -16.02 16.95
N ARG A 249 27.66 -16.96 17.45
CA ARG A 249 28.36 -17.95 16.60
C ARG A 249 27.50 -19.16 16.24
N SER A 250 26.30 -19.27 16.80
CA SER A 250 25.35 -20.33 16.53
C SER A 250 23.97 -19.74 16.20
N PRO A 251 23.20 -20.33 15.27
CA PRO A 251 21.85 -19.85 14.96
C PRO A 251 20.91 -19.93 16.18
N TYR A 252 21.24 -20.76 17.15
CA TYR A 252 20.47 -20.95 18.37
C TYR A 252 21.01 -20.16 19.58
N GLY A 253 21.96 -19.27 19.38
CA GLY A 253 22.52 -18.46 20.45
C GLY A 253 23.62 -19.17 21.27
N PRO A 254 23.98 -18.62 22.45
CA PRO A 254 23.44 -17.38 23.02
C PRO A 254 23.78 -16.14 22.19
N TYR A 255 22.86 -15.17 22.16
CA TYR A 255 23.03 -13.90 21.47
C TYR A 255 23.45 -12.80 22.45
N GLU A 256 24.47 -12.04 22.11
CA GLU A 256 24.73 -10.72 22.70
C GLU A 256 24.00 -9.65 21.86
N TRP A 257 23.59 -8.54 22.45
CA TRP A 257 22.82 -7.53 21.78
C TRP A 257 23.32 -6.11 22.04
N LYS A 258 22.98 -5.21 21.09
CA LYS A 258 23.26 -3.78 21.20
C LYS A 258 22.15 -2.98 20.52
N ARG A 259 21.78 -1.81 21.10
CA ARG A 259 20.94 -0.83 20.41
C ARG A 259 21.76 -0.13 19.33
N VAL A 260 21.26 -0.11 18.10
CA VAL A 260 22.00 0.37 16.91
C VAL A 260 21.30 1.52 16.17
N LEU A 261 20.01 1.79 16.46
CA LEU A 261 19.27 2.95 15.96
C LEU A 261 18.17 3.34 16.97
N TRP A 262 18.02 4.63 17.23
CA TRP A 262 16.97 5.21 18.07
C TRP A 262 16.71 6.65 17.65
N GLN A 263 15.61 7.27 18.09
CA GLN A 263 15.23 8.63 17.69
C GLN A 263 16.34 9.67 17.94
N GLY A 264 16.99 9.61 19.10
CA GLY A 264 17.98 10.61 19.50
C GLY A 264 17.38 12.02 19.56
N LYS A 265 18.08 12.97 18.94
CA LYS A 265 17.65 14.38 18.88
C LYS A 265 16.87 14.72 17.59
N THR A 266 16.43 13.72 16.84
CA THR A 266 15.73 13.92 15.56
C THR A 266 14.21 13.88 15.73
N ASP A 267 13.49 14.35 14.71
CA ASP A 267 12.02 14.23 14.62
C ASP A 267 11.57 12.85 14.06
N ILE A 268 12.54 11.94 13.82
CA ILE A 268 12.26 10.60 13.30
C ILE A 268 12.03 9.68 14.50
N ASN A 269 10.78 9.59 14.94
CA ASN A 269 10.37 8.82 16.11
C ASN A 269 10.43 7.31 15.84
N GLY A 270 10.69 6.53 16.87
CA GLY A 270 10.51 5.09 16.92
C GLY A 270 10.93 4.33 15.65
N PRO A 271 12.22 4.40 15.20
CA PRO A 271 12.64 3.60 14.06
C PRO A 271 12.32 2.14 14.37
N HIS A 272 11.50 1.54 13.50
CA HIS A 272 10.89 0.26 13.80
C HIS A 272 10.88 -0.61 12.54
N GLN A 273 11.03 -1.90 12.72
CA GLN A 273 11.07 -2.94 11.68
C GLN A 273 11.68 -2.50 10.36
N GLY A 274 12.69 -3.24 9.92
CA GLY A 274 13.37 -2.91 8.68
C GLY A 274 14.36 -3.98 8.27
N ALA A 275 15.07 -3.72 7.20
CA ALA A 275 16.00 -4.65 6.60
C ALA A 275 17.36 -4.02 6.34
N TRP A 276 18.39 -4.78 6.64
CA TRP A 276 19.74 -4.49 6.21
C TRP A 276 19.97 -4.97 4.78
N VAL A 277 20.62 -4.13 3.98
CA VAL A 277 21.01 -4.39 2.59
C VAL A 277 22.49 -4.13 2.44
N HIS A 278 23.22 -5.14 1.95
CA HIS A 278 24.57 -4.97 1.42
C HIS A 278 24.49 -4.79 -0.09
N THR A 279 25.08 -3.70 -0.61
CA THR A 279 25.00 -3.35 -2.03
C THR A 279 26.16 -3.95 -2.82
N ALA A 280 26.02 -4.05 -4.14
CA ALA A 280 27.09 -4.46 -5.05
C ALA A 280 28.29 -3.50 -5.06
N PHE A 281 28.17 -2.33 -4.41
CA PHE A 281 29.21 -1.30 -4.30
C PHE A 281 29.90 -1.27 -2.94
N ASP A 282 29.77 -2.35 -2.17
CA ASP A 282 30.36 -2.52 -0.82
C ASP A 282 29.91 -1.41 0.15
N GLU A 283 28.61 -1.10 0.11
CA GLU A 283 27.96 -0.20 1.06
C GLU A 283 26.83 -0.94 1.78
N ASP A 284 26.65 -0.59 3.03
CA ASP A 284 25.64 -1.18 3.90
C ASP A 284 24.57 -0.12 4.23
N TRP A 285 23.30 -0.49 4.05
CA TRP A 285 22.16 0.38 4.25
C TRP A 285 21.07 -0.33 5.06
N PHE A 286 20.24 0.45 5.76
CA PHE A 286 19.12 -0.05 6.54
C PHE A 286 17.84 0.72 6.19
N LEU A 287 16.83 0.01 5.71
CA LEU A 287 15.49 0.54 5.54
C LEU A 287 14.69 0.26 6.82
N HIS A 288 13.91 1.23 7.28
CA HIS A 288 12.99 1.07 8.41
C HIS A 288 11.76 1.94 8.20
N PHE A 289 10.69 1.68 8.94
CA PHE A 289 9.54 2.56 8.89
C PHE A 289 9.45 3.49 10.10
N ASN A 290 8.65 4.54 9.93
CA ASN A 290 8.09 5.35 11.00
C ASN A 290 6.59 5.48 10.83
N ASP A 291 5.86 5.46 11.94
CA ASP A 291 4.43 5.72 11.95
C ASP A 291 4.16 7.22 11.78
N LYS A 292 3.33 7.56 10.79
CA LYS A 292 2.88 8.93 10.48
C LYS A 292 1.36 9.06 10.58
N GLY A 293 0.77 8.37 11.56
CA GLY A 293 -0.67 8.43 11.85
C GLY A 293 -1.51 8.03 10.64
N ALA A 294 -2.38 8.93 10.17
CA ALA A 294 -3.26 8.65 9.05
C ALA A 294 -2.54 8.22 7.75
N TYR A 295 -1.29 8.61 7.56
CA TYR A 295 -0.50 8.18 6.40
C TYR A 295 0.09 6.77 6.54
N GLY A 296 -0.02 6.16 7.72
CA GLY A 296 0.52 4.85 8.02
C GLY A 296 2.03 4.86 8.22
N ARG A 297 2.67 3.76 7.88
CA ARG A 297 4.07 3.49 8.15
C ARG A 297 4.92 3.74 6.92
N VAL A 298 5.53 4.93 6.87
CA VAL A 298 6.37 5.40 5.76
C VAL A 298 7.82 4.94 5.91
N VAL A 299 8.55 4.75 4.79
CA VAL A 299 9.85 4.09 4.79
C VAL A 299 11.01 5.08 4.72
N TYR A 300 11.98 4.88 5.59
CA TYR A 300 13.22 5.66 5.72
C TYR A 300 14.44 4.82 5.35
N LEU A 301 15.50 5.47 4.92
CA LEU A 301 16.78 4.85 4.57
C LEU A 301 17.91 5.45 5.40
N GLN A 302 18.75 4.59 6.00
CA GLN A 302 19.90 4.99 6.81
C GLN A 302 21.17 4.27 6.35
N PRO A 303 22.34 4.93 6.35
CA PRO A 303 23.61 4.23 6.17
C PRO A 303 23.91 3.35 7.39
N VAL A 304 24.70 2.28 7.19
CA VAL A 304 25.15 1.38 8.25
C VAL A 304 26.67 1.37 8.31
N ASP A 305 27.24 1.57 9.50
CA ASP A 305 28.68 1.52 9.78
C ASP A 305 29.02 0.32 10.67
N TRP A 306 29.83 -0.60 10.15
CA TRP A 306 30.30 -1.81 10.85
C TRP A 306 31.66 -1.65 11.55
N SER A 307 32.29 -0.46 11.50
CA SER A 307 33.64 -0.23 12.03
C SER A 307 33.80 -0.57 13.52
N SER A 308 32.75 -0.50 14.29
CA SER A 308 32.71 -0.87 15.71
C SER A 308 32.53 -2.38 15.96
N GLY A 309 32.40 -3.19 14.91
CA GLY A 309 31.98 -4.60 14.99
C GLY A 309 30.48 -4.79 15.26
N TRP A 310 29.68 -3.70 15.17
CA TRP A 310 28.22 -3.65 15.27
C TRP A 310 27.66 -2.77 14.17
N PRO A 311 26.46 -3.08 13.62
CA PRO A 311 25.85 -2.30 12.54
C PRO A 311 25.25 -1.00 13.07
N MET A 312 26.09 0.00 13.34
CA MET A 312 25.60 1.30 13.79
C MET A 312 24.90 2.02 12.62
N MET A 313 23.63 2.33 12.77
CA MET A 313 22.79 2.91 11.72
C MET A 313 22.70 4.43 11.88
N GLY A 314 22.59 5.14 10.76
CA GLY A 314 22.56 6.60 10.76
C GLY A 314 23.84 7.24 11.29
N ARG A 315 23.70 8.33 12.04
CA ARG A 315 24.80 9.02 12.71
C ARG A 315 25.03 8.42 14.10
N GLN A 316 25.84 7.37 14.19
CA GLN A 316 26.13 6.69 15.45
C GLN A 316 24.86 6.26 16.23
N GLY A 317 23.83 5.81 15.51
CA GLY A 317 22.56 5.37 16.07
C GLY A 317 21.41 6.40 15.99
N GLU A 318 21.64 7.61 15.50
CA GLU A 318 20.60 8.61 15.27
C GLU A 318 20.27 8.70 13.76
N PRO A 319 18.98 8.74 13.35
CA PRO A 319 18.62 8.79 11.95
C PRO A 319 19.07 10.07 11.24
N TYR A 320 19.46 9.96 9.96
CA TYR A 320 19.59 11.11 9.07
C TYR A 320 18.24 11.48 8.45
N THR A 321 17.94 12.77 8.40
CA THR A 321 16.85 13.30 7.58
C THR A 321 17.27 13.43 6.12
N THR A 322 18.48 13.92 5.88
CA THR A 322 19.08 14.06 4.54
C THR A 322 20.47 13.45 4.54
N PHE A 323 20.78 12.68 3.51
CA PHE A 323 22.09 12.06 3.38
C PHE A 323 22.46 11.87 1.89
N ARG A 324 23.72 11.50 1.60
CA ARG A 324 24.13 11.13 0.24
C ARG A 324 23.40 9.87 -0.21
N LYS A 325 23.12 9.77 -1.50
CA LYS A 325 22.54 8.55 -2.07
C LYS A 325 23.52 7.37 -2.01
N PRO A 326 23.01 6.12 -1.96
CA PRO A 326 23.81 4.93 -2.22
C PRO A 326 24.53 5.03 -3.57
N LYS A 327 25.71 4.43 -3.68
CA LYS A 327 26.40 4.30 -4.97
C LYS A 327 25.60 3.42 -5.92
N SER A 328 25.59 3.79 -7.21
CA SER A 328 24.94 3.07 -8.29
C SER A 328 25.75 3.23 -9.56
N SER A 329 25.84 2.18 -10.40
CA SER A 329 26.53 2.24 -11.71
C SER A 329 25.87 3.23 -12.68
N LYS A 330 24.61 3.60 -12.43
CA LYS A 330 23.79 4.41 -13.33
C LYS A 330 23.57 5.84 -12.81
N PHE A 331 24.65 6.53 -12.47
CA PHE A 331 24.65 7.92 -11.99
C PHE A 331 23.93 8.92 -12.95
N ASN A 332 23.66 8.51 -14.20
CA ASN A 332 23.04 9.36 -15.24
C ASN A 332 21.69 8.84 -15.79
N VAL A 333 21.11 7.78 -15.23
CA VAL A 333 19.75 7.42 -15.61
C VAL A 333 18.82 8.32 -14.82
N GLN A 334 18.21 9.28 -15.52
CA GLN A 334 17.14 10.13 -14.99
C GLN A 334 16.30 9.37 -13.96
N SER A 335 16.37 9.83 -12.71
CA SER A 335 15.55 9.38 -11.59
C SER A 335 14.03 9.36 -11.88
N SER A 336 13.64 9.96 -13.00
CA SER A 336 12.27 10.07 -13.48
C SER A 336 11.59 8.77 -13.93
N LYS A 337 12.32 7.63 -14.01
CA LYS A 337 11.72 6.35 -14.42
C LYS A 337 11.16 5.52 -13.27
N PHE A 338 11.67 5.73 -12.06
CA PHE A 338 11.23 5.02 -10.86
C PHE A 338 10.46 6.00 -9.97
N THR A 339 9.17 6.08 -10.17
CA THR A 339 8.26 6.87 -9.34
C THR A 339 7.14 5.99 -8.85
N GLN A 340 6.58 6.32 -7.68
CA GLN A 340 5.36 5.68 -7.24
C GLN A 340 4.25 5.95 -8.26
N GLN A 341 3.55 4.91 -8.68
CA GLN A 341 2.39 5.06 -9.52
C GLN A 341 1.26 5.66 -8.67
N GLU A 342 0.62 6.71 -9.15
CA GLU A 342 -0.38 7.50 -8.40
C GLU A 342 -1.63 7.74 -9.23
N SER A 343 -1.46 8.37 -10.40
CA SER A 343 -2.55 8.64 -11.36
C SER A 343 -2.87 7.42 -12.19
N ASP A 344 -4.09 7.32 -12.71
CA ASP A 344 -4.52 6.23 -13.57
C ASP A 344 -5.52 6.74 -14.63
N GLU A 345 -5.28 6.40 -15.88
CA GLU A 345 -6.15 6.71 -17.02
C GLU A 345 -7.11 5.55 -17.34
N PHE A 346 -6.90 4.37 -16.77
CA PHE A 346 -7.64 3.13 -17.02
C PHE A 346 -7.76 2.70 -18.49
N ASN A 347 -6.96 3.26 -19.39
CA ASN A 347 -7.08 3.14 -20.84
C ASN A 347 -6.61 1.81 -21.41
N ASP A 348 -5.73 1.10 -20.72
CA ASP A 348 -5.11 -0.15 -21.20
C ASP A 348 -5.89 -1.41 -20.82
N GLY A 349 -7.01 -1.28 -20.15
CA GLY A 349 -7.83 -2.39 -19.67
C GLY A 349 -7.19 -3.20 -18.54
N VAL A 350 -6.13 -2.68 -17.93
CA VAL A 350 -5.43 -3.27 -16.79
C VAL A 350 -5.50 -2.30 -15.62
N LEU A 351 -5.85 -2.81 -14.45
CA LEU A 351 -5.85 -2.01 -13.23
C LEU A 351 -4.41 -1.70 -12.82
N GLY A 352 -4.11 -0.43 -12.55
CA GLY A 352 -2.80 0.00 -12.07
C GLY A 352 -2.38 -0.74 -10.79
N LYS A 353 -1.08 -0.99 -10.63
CA LYS A 353 -0.55 -1.79 -9.52
C LYS A 353 -0.68 -1.11 -8.14
N GLN A 354 -0.98 0.19 -8.08
CA GLN A 354 -1.25 0.93 -6.84
C GLN A 354 -2.59 0.56 -6.22
N TRP A 355 -3.51 -0.01 -6.99
CA TRP A 355 -4.86 -0.32 -6.54
C TRP A 355 -4.95 -1.61 -5.74
N GLN A 356 -5.76 -1.57 -4.69
CA GLN A 356 -6.10 -2.72 -3.86
C GLN A 356 -7.57 -2.72 -3.51
N TRP A 357 -8.14 -3.90 -3.46
CA TRP A 357 -9.48 -4.12 -2.92
C TRP A 357 -9.42 -4.26 -1.40
N HIS A 358 -10.54 -3.96 -0.75
CA HIS A 358 -10.68 -4.00 0.71
C HIS A 358 -10.83 -5.44 1.26
N ALA A 359 -11.08 -6.41 0.40
CA ALA A 359 -11.19 -7.84 0.65
C ALA A 359 -10.73 -8.61 -0.59
N ASN A 360 -10.86 -9.95 -0.62
CA ASN A 360 -10.63 -10.72 -1.83
C ASN A 360 -11.45 -10.17 -3.00
N TYR A 361 -10.79 -10.08 -4.15
CA TYR A 361 -11.44 -9.55 -5.35
C TYR A 361 -12.54 -10.49 -5.84
N ASN A 362 -13.67 -9.90 -6.22
CA ASN A 362 -14.75 -10.56 -6.93
C ASN A 362 -15.08 -9.77 -8.19
N GLN A 363 -15.14 -10.44 -9.34
CA GLN A 363 -15.46 -9.80 -10.63
C GLN A 363 -16.77 -9.00 -10.62
N PHE A 364 -17.68 -9.30 -9.69
CA PHE A 364 -18.91 -8.54 -9.52
C PHE A 364 -18.75 -7.19 -8.82
N TYR A 365 -17.57 -6.90 -8.27
CA TYR A 365 -17.25 -5.58 -7.69
C TYR A 365 -16.98 -4.56 -8.78
N GLY A 366 -16.24 -4.95 -9.81
CA GLY A 366 -15.91 -4.09 -10.93
C GLY A 366 -14.87 -4.70 -11.86
N MET A 367 -14.74 -4.12 -13.02
CA MET A 367 -13.75 -4.52 -14.04
C MET A 367 -13.47 -3.37 -15.02
N PRO A 368 -12.29 -3.35 -15.65
CA PRO A 368 -12.00 -2.43 -16.73
C PRO A 368 -12.96 -2.63 -17.91
N THR A 369 -13.27 -1.54 -18.61
CA THR A 369 -14.15 -1.56 -19.79
C THR A 369 -13.35 -1.38 -21.08
N ALA A 370 -13.90 -1.81 -22.21
CA ALA A 370 -13.30 -1.59 -23.52
C ALA A 370 -13.23 -0.09 -23.92
N ASN A 371 -13.96 0.77 -23.22
CA ASN A 371 -13.96 2.21 -23.47
C ASN A 371 -12.92 2.98 -22.62
N GLY A 372 -12.01 2.28 -21.96
CA GLY A 372 -10.95 2.91 -21.18
C GLY A 372 -11.42 3.49 -19.84
N CYS A 373 -12.38 2.84 -19.17
CA CYS A 373 -12.83 3.21 -17.84
C CYS A 373 -12.71 2.03 -16.88
N MET A 374 -12.51 2.30 -15.60
CA MET A 374 -12.73 1.31 -14.55
C MET A 374 -14.20 1.38 -14.11
N ARG A 375 -14.96 0.30 -14.32
CA ARG A 375 -16.37 0.18 -13.91
C ARG A 375 -16.48 -0.49 -12.56
N LEU A 376 -17.15 0.16 -11.60
CA LEU A 376 -17.51 -0.38 -10.30
C LEU A 376 -19.02 -0.53 -10.23
N TYR A 377 -19.51 -1.75 -9.94
CA TYR A 377 -20.94 -2.02 -9.81
C TYR A 377 -21.39 -1.73 -8.38
N THR A 378 -22.59 -1.13 -8.24
CA THR A 378 -23.19 -0.95 -6.92
C THR A 378 -23.34 -2.30 -6.23
N TRP A 379 -22.84 -2.40 -5.01
CA TRP A 379 -22.86 -3.61 -4.20
C TRP A 379 -23.75 -3.39 -2.98
N ARG A 380 -24.50 -4.41 -2.57
CA ARG A 380 -25.22 -4.34 -1.32
C ARG A 380 -24.31 -4.73 -0.18
N LEU A 381 -24.17 -3.86 0.79
CA LEU A 381 -23.63 -4.20 2.09
C LEU A 381 -24.66 -5.07 2.82
N THR A 382 -24.36 -6.33 3.04
CA THR A 382 -25.20 -7.21 3.88
C THR A 382 -24.67 -7.15 5.31
N PRO A 383 -25.52 -6.89 6.33
CA PRO A 383 -25.11 -7.12 7.71
C PRO A 383 -24.63 -8.56 7.86
N ASP A 384 -23.52 -8.78 8.57
CA ASP A 384 -23.05 -10.13 8.87
C ASP A 384 -24.06 -10.83 9.79
N PRO A 385 -24.77 -11.88 9.31
CA PRO A 385 -25.76 -12.57 10.15
C PRO A 385 -25.14 -13.20 11.41
N SER A 386 -23.80 -13.37 11.46
CA SER A 386 -23.11 -13.89 12.64
C SER A 386 -22.96 -12.85 13.76
N LEU A 387 -23.00 -11.57 13.44
CA LEU A 387 -22.99 -10.48 14.42
C LEU A 387 -24.35 -10.30 15.11
N SER A 388 -25.44 -10.63 14.44
CA SER A 388 -26.80 -10.59 15.00
C SER A 388 -27.07 -11.70 16.01
N LYS A 389 -26.25 -12.76 16.07
CA LYS A 389 -26.41 -13.90 16.98
C LYS A 389 -25.56 -13.85 18.25
N ARG A 390 -24.78 -12.78 18.47
CA ARG A 390 -23.98 -12.57 19.69
C ARG A 390 -24.60 -11.52 20.62
N GLY A 391 -25.84 -11.70 21.00
CA GLY A 391 -26.47 -10.79 21.95
C GLY A 391 -27.85 -11.22 22.32
N GLU A 392 -27.94 -12.05 23.38
CA GLU A 392 -29.03 -12.19 24.30
C GLU A 392 -30.39 -12.71 23.79
N GLU A 393 -30.80 -13.83 24.39
CA GLU A 393 -32.17 -14.20 24.61
C GLU A 393 -32.90 -13.04 25.33
N GLY A 394 -33.67 -12.23 24.61
CA GLY A 394 -34.44 -11.13 25.18
C GLY A 394 -34.86 -10.14 24.12
N GLY A 395 -35.98 -10.42 23.45
CA GLY A 395 -36.52 -9.70 22.31
C GLY A 395 -36.61 -8.19 22.47
N GLN A 396 -35.88 -7.50 21.65
CA GLN A 396 -36.25 -6.29 20.91
C GLN A 396 -35.39 -6.31 19.65
N GLU A 397 -36.03 -6.29 18.47
CA GLU A 397 -35.36 -6.02 17.21
C GLU A 397 -34.64 -4.69 17.37
N LYS A 398 -33.33 -4.73 17.51
CA LYS A 398 -32.53 -3.51 17.36
C LYS A 398 -32.68 -3.07 15.93
N GLU A 399 -33.17 -1.85 15.75
CA GLU A 399 -33.09 -1.14 14.46
C GLU A 399 -31.77 -1.45 13.80
N GLU A 400 -31.80 -1.89 12.53
CA GLU A 400 -30.61 -2.21 11.74
C GLU A 400 -29.63 -1.05 11.84
N SER A 401 -28.56 -1.22 12.62
CA SER A 401 -27.45 -0.28 12.63
C SER A 401 -26.97 -0.17 11.19
N GLY A 402 -27.03 1.04 10.62
CA GLY A 402 -26.78 1.29 9.21
C GLY A 402 -25.48 0.65 8.74
N VAL A 403 -25.52 0.06 7.57
CA VAL A 403 -24.37 -0.63 6.96
C VAL A 403 -23.28 0.40 6.70
N SER A 404 -22.10 0.15 7.22
CA SER A 404 -20.95 1.06 7.16
C SER A 404 -20.03 0.73 5.98
N LEU A 405 -19.44 1.75 5.33
CA LEU A 405 -18.40 1.53 4.32
C LEU A 405 -17.15 0.83 4.89
N TRP A 406 -17.00 0.82 6.22
CA TRP A 406 -15.98 0.04 6.90
C TRP A 406 -16.08 -1.46 6.56
N ASP A 407 -17.28 -1.96 6.38
CA ASP A 407 -17.58 -3.36 6.07
C ASP A 407 -17.75 -3.63 4.56
N ALA A 408 -17.51 -2.62 3.71
CA ALA A 408 -17.63 -2.75 2.26
C ALA A 408 -16.43 -3.50 1.65
N PRO A 409 -16.62 -4.67 1.02
CA PRO A 409 -15.52 -5.44 0.45
C PRO A 409 -15.03 -4.88 -0.89
N ASN A 410 -15.88 -4.17 -1.60
CA ASN A 410 -15.72 -3.72 -2.99
C ASN A 410 -15.14 -2.30 -3.12
N LEU A 411 -14.54 -1.75 -2.07
CA LEU A 411 -13.81 -0.48 -2.18
C LEU A 411 -12.53 -0.69 -2.97
N LEU A 412 -12.34 0.12 -4.01
CA LEU A 412 -11.10 0.16 -4.80
C LEU A 412 -10.24 1.32 -4.33
N LEU A 413 -9.15 1.02 -3.65
CA LEU A 413 -8.38 1.99 -2.88
C LEU A 413 -6.90 1.99 -3.23
N GLN A 414 -6.25 3.15 -3.07
CA GLN A 414 -4.80 3.30 -3.10
C GLN A 414 -4.30 4.08 -1.88
N LYS A 415 -2.98 4.02 -1.63
CA LYS A 415 -2.32 4.68 -0.51
C LYS A 415 -2.09 6.17 -0.82
N PRO A 416 -2.23 7.09 0.15
CA PRO A 416 -1.63 8.42 0.05
C PRO A 416 -0.11 8.31 -0.14
N THR A 417 0.44 9.08 -1.06
CA THR A 417 1.87 9.03 -1.43
C THR A 417 2.62 10.30 -1.05
N ALA A 418 1.94 11.27 -0.42
CA ALA A 418 2.52 12.51 0.09
C ALA A 418 1.66 13.06 1.24
N PRO A 419 2.22 13.98 2.08
CA PRO A 419 1.44 14.66 3.12
C PRO A 419 0.46 15.68 2.55
N ARG A 420 0.67 16.11 1.30
CA ARG A 420 -0.16 17.09 0.60
C ARG A 420 -0.31 16.67 -0.85
N PHE A 421 -1.54 16.52 -1.29
CA PHE A 421 -1.86 16.21 -2.70
C PHE A 421 -3.33 16.52 -3.00
N THR A 422 -3.63 16.63 -4.28
CA THR A 422 -5.00 16.74 -4.79
C THR A 422 -5.29 15.55 -5.71
N ALA A 423 -6.35 14.80 -5.42
CA ALA A 423 -6.88 13.74 -6.28
C ALA A 423 -8.14 14.27 -6.99
N THR A 424 -8.12 14.31 -8.31
CA THR A 424 -9.28 14.67 -9.13
C THR A 424 -9.62 13.51 -10.03
N ALA A 425 -10.87 13.06 -10.00
CA ALA A 425 -11.38 11.99 -10.85
C ALA A 425 -12.50 12.49 -11.75
N LYS A 426 -12.54 12.05 -12.99
CA LYS A 426 -13.68 12.19 -13.89
C LYS A 426 -14.48 10.90 -13.84
N VAL A 427 -15.77 11.03 -13.53
CA VAL A 427 -16.63 9.87 -13.29
C VAL A 427 -17.97 10.03 -14.02
N ARG A 428 -18.55 8.89 -14.40
CA ARG A 428 -19.94 8.79 -14.84
C ARG A 428 -20.67 7.79 -13.96
N PHE A 429 -21.65 8.26 -13.22
CA PHE A 429 -22.52 7.39 -12.43
C PHE A 429 -23.79 7.07 -13.19
N ALA A 430 -24.07 5.78 -13.36
CA ALA A 430 -25.27 5.26 -13.97
C ALA A 430 -26.11 4.53 -12.92
N SER A 431 -27.35 4.92 -12.75
CA SER A 431 -28.25 4.31 -11.79
C SER A 431 -29.56 3.89 -12.42
N LYS A 432 -30.04 2.72 -12.03
CA LYS A 432 -31.31 2.14 -12.47
C LYS A 432 -32.41 2.22 -11.40
N GLU A 433 -32.02 2.34 -10.14
CA GLU A 433 -32.95 2.29 -8.99
C GLU A 433 -32.50 3.27 -7.89
N ASP A 434 -33.48 3.75 -7.12
CA ASP A 434 -33.22 4.63 -5.98
C ASP A 434 -32.36 3.95 -4.93
N GLY A 435 -31.59 4.75 -4.19
CA GLY A 435 -30.72 4.28 -3.15
C GLY A 435 -29.35 3.78 -3.63
N GLN A 436 -29.10 3.81 -4.94
CA GLN A 436 -27.78 3.53 -5.52
C GLN A 436 -26.90 4.78 -5.48
N TYR A 437 -25.62 4.59 -5.15
CA TYR A 437 -24.65 5.68 -5.09
C TYR A 437 -23.25 5.24 -5.45
N GLY A 438 -22.41 6.20 -5.84
CA GLY A 438 -20.99 5.97 -6.11
C GLY A 438 -20.22 7.26 -6.04
N GLY A 439 -18.90 7.16 -5.79
CA GLY A 439 -18.06 8.34 -5.68
C GLY A 439 -16.67 8.08 -5.12
N LEU A 440 -16.10 9.13 -4.53
CA LEU A 440 -14.73 9.19 -4.01
C LEU A 440 -14.74 9.07 -2.48
N VAL A 441 -13.88 8.23 -1.91
CA VAL A 441 -13.80 7.96 -0.47
C VAL A 441 -12.38 8.12 0.07
N MET A 442 -12.25 8.68 1.28
CA MET A 442 -11.09 8.56 2.16
C MET A 442 -11.47 7.59 3.28
N MET A 443 -10.78 6.45 3.34
CA MET A 443 -11.09 5.31 4.21
C MET A 443 -10.03 5.09 5.28
N GLY A 444 -10.45 5.01 6.52
CA GLY A 444 -9.72 4.62 7.70
C GLY A 444 -10.69 4.27 8.81
N ARG A 445 -10.27 4.24 10.08
CA ARG A 445 -11.18 4.07 11.24
C ARG A 445 -12.21 5.20 11.35
N ASN A 446 -11.87 6.36 10.82
CA ASN A 446 -12.81 7.36 10.39
C ASN A 446 -12.83 7.35 8.86
N TYR A 447 -13.98 7.50 8.25
CA TYR A 447 -14.05 7.67 6.81
C TYR A 447 -14.98 8.80 6.40
N SER A 448 -14.74 9.33 5.20
CA SER A 448 -15.67 10.25 4.57
C SER A 448 -15.67 10.04 3.05
N ALA A 449 -16.87 10.05 2.45
CA ALA A 449 -17.06 9.89 1.03
C ALA A 449 -17.89 11.03 0.45
N LEU A 450 -17.52 11.49 -0.75
CA LEU A 450 -18.34 12.37 -1.59
C LEU A 450 -18.96 11.52 -2.69
N VAL A 451 -20.28 11.38 -2.67
CA VAL A 451 -20.99 10.46 -3.55
C VAL A 451 -22.10 11.15 -4.34
N VAL A 452 -22.44 10.54 -5.46
CA VAL A 452 -23.62 10.81 -6.27
C VAL A 452 -24.65 9.74 -5.91
N TYR A 453 -25.78 10.16 -5.36
CA TYR A 453 -26.86 9.30 -4.87
C TYR A 453 -28.13 9.51 -5.71
N ARG A 454 -28.78 8.45 -6.14
CA ARG A 454 -30.07 8.54 -6.85
C ARG A 454 -31.23 8.69 -5.89
N GLU A 455 -32.07 9.68 -6.16
CA GLU A 455 -33.35 9.92 -5.49
C GLU A 455 -34.42 10.24 -6.55
N GLY A 456 -35.33 9.33 -6.81
CA GLY A 456 -36.33 9.47 -7.87
C GLY A 456 -35.70 9.68 -9.24
N ASP A 457 -36.08 10.77 -9.88
CA ASP A 457 -35.59 11.17 -11.21
C ASP A 457 -34.39 12.12 -11.17
N THR A 458 -33.77 12.29 -10.02
CA THR A 458 -32.66 13.23 -9.79
C THR A 458 -31.48 12.56 -9.13
N PHE A 459 -30.36 13.27 -9.05
CA PHE A 459 -29.21 12.90 -8.27
C PHE A 459 -28.95 13.90 -7.15
N GLN A 460 -28.62 13.39 -5.98
CA GLN A 460 -28.13 14.20 -4.87
C GLN A 460 -26.60 14.04 -4.76
N ILE A 461 -25.92 15.14 -4.52
CA ILE A 461 -24.53 15.12 -4.06
C ILE A 461 -24.57 15.02 -2.55
N GLN A 462 -24.03 13.94 -2.01
CA GLN A 462 -24.05 13.66 -0.57
C GLN A 462 -22.64 13.50 -0.01
N ARG A 463 -22.49 13.87 1.27
CA ARG A 463 -21.34 13.53 2.11
C ARG A 463 -21.77 12.44 3.08
N HIS A 464 -21.08 11.32 3.03
CA HIS A 464 -21.19 10.22 3.97
C HIS A 464 -19.98 10.28 4.89
N THR A 465 -20.16 10.38 6.20
CA THR A 465 -19.05 10.50 7.15
C THR A 465 -19.32 9.62 8.36
N CYS A 466 -18.33 8.83 8.75
CA CYS A 466 -18.37 8.04 9.96
C CYS A 466 -17.12 8.28 10.81
N ILE A 467 -17.30 8.67 12.05
CA ILE A 467 -16.22 8.87 13.04
C ILE A 467 -16.28 7.71 14.03
N GLY A 468 -15.24 6.87 14.04
CA GLY A 468 -15.19 5.66 14.87
C GLY A 468 -15.94 4.48 14.23
N ALA A 469 -15.77 4.28 12.92
CA ALA A 469 -16.38 3.17 12.19
C ALA A 469 -15.96 1.80 12.75
N ASP A 470 -14.71 1.67 13.19
CA ASP A 470 -14.17 0.48 13.86
C ASP A 470 -14.84 0.16 15.22
N ASN A 471 -15.57 1.10 15.79
CA ASN A 471 -16.35 0.96 17.02
C ASN A 471 -17.86 0.86 16.77
N GLY A 472 -18.26 0.66 15.50
CA GLY A 472 -19.67 0.53 15.11
C GLY A 472 -20.48 1.83 15.20
N GLN A 473 -19.82 2.98 15.10
CA GLN A 473 -20.53 4.26 15.05
C GLN A 473 -21.31 4.40 13.74
N ALA A 474 -22.49 5.02 13.80
CA ALA A 474 -23.36 5.22 12.67
C ALA A 474 -22.80 6.24 11.67
N GLU A 475 -22.98 5.97 10.39
CA GLU A 475 -22.68 6.90 9.30
C GLU A 475 -23.64 8.10 9.33
N GLN A 476 -23.09 9.29 9.20
CA GLN A 476 -23.85 10.53 9.01
C GLN A 476 -23.90 10.88 7.52
N VAL A 477 -25.10 11.10 7.00
CA VAL A 477 -25.33 11.49 5.61
C VAL A 477 -25.85 12.92 5.53
N THR A 478 -25.19 13.74 4.73
CA THR A 478 -25.58 15.13 4.48
C THR A 478 -25.80 15.34 2.99
N THR A 479 -27.00 15.69 2.59
CA THR A 479 -27.32 16.11 1.22
C THR A 479 -26.89 17.57 1.00
N LEU A 480 -26.03 17.80 0.03
CA LEU A 480 -25.48 19.12 -0.27
C LEU A 480 -26.26 19.85 -1.36
N THR A 481 -26.70 19.14 -2.38
CA THR A 481 -27.47 19.71 -3.49
C THR A 481 -28.13 18.59 -4.31
N THR A 482 -29.14 18.96 -5.11
CA THR A 482 -29.78 18.08 -6.07
C THR A 482 -29.47 18.56 -7.49
N LEU A 483 -29.15 17.61 -8.37
CA LEU A 483 -28.77 17.84 -9.77
C LEU A 483 -29.71 17.08 -10.69
N GLN A 484 -29.96 17.63 -11.89
CA GLN A 484 -30.65 16.91 -12.96
C GLN A 484 -29.68 15.94 -13.64
N PRO A 485 -30.14 14.77 -14.08
CA PRO A 485 -29.31 13.85 -14.88
C PRO A 485 -28.74 14.53 -16.12
N THR A 486 -27.51 14.19 -16.48
CA THR A 486 -26.87 14.63 -17.74
C THR A 486 -27.44 13.88 -18.94
N GLU A 487 -27.92 12.65 -18.74
CA GLU A 487 -28.48 11.80 -19.77
C GLU A 487 -29.51 10.83 -19.19
N ARG A 488 -30.46 10.38 -20.02
CA ARG A 488 -31.49 9.36 -19.70
C ARG A 488 -31.58 8.37 -20.85
N ASP A 489 -31.70 7.09 -20.52
CA ASP A 489 -31.99 6.06 -21.54
C ASP A 489 -33.40 6.29 -22.16
N ALA A 490 -33.47 6.15 -23.47
CA ALA A 490 -34.74 6.17 -24.20
C ALA A 490 -35.52 4.85 -24.12
N ILE A 491 -34.99 3.83 -23.42
CA ILE A 491 -35.57 2.47 -23.36
C ILE A 491 -36.67 2.41 -22.30
N PRO A 492 -37.91 1.92 -22.65
CA PRO A 492 -39.08 2.02 -21.77
C PRO A 492 -39.04 1.14 -20.50
N TYR A 493 -38.21 0.10 -20.44
CA TYR A 493 -38.24 -0.89 -19.36
C TYR A 493 -36.92 -0.82 -18.53
N SER A 494 -36.95 -0.10 -17.42
CA SER A 494 -35.80 0.14 -16.53
C SER A 494 -34.76 1.13 -17.10
N PRO A 495 -35.16 2.40 -17.33
CA PRO A 495 -34.25 3.41 -17.85
C PRO A 495 -33.16 3.74 -16.81
N ALA A 496 -31.92 3.59 -17.21
CA ALA A 496 -30.81 4.18 -16.43
C ALA A 496 -30.84 5.70 -16.62
N ILE A 497 -30.55 6.40 -15.55
CA ILE A 497 -30.20 7.83 -15.60
C ILE A 497 -28.71 7.99 -15.27
N TYR A 498 -28.07 8.98 -15.88
CA TYR A 498 -26.63 9.16 -15.82
C TYR A 498 -26.26 10.53 -15.28
N MET A 499 -25.14 10.60 -14.58
CA MET A 499 -24.56 11.84 -14.09
C MET A 499 -23.06 11.85 -14.37
N ASP A 500 -22.62 12.78 -15.19
CA ASP A 500 -21.21 13.07 -15.44
C ASP A 500 -20.71 14.12 -14.47
N LEU A 501 -19.62 13.83 -13.76
CA LEU A 501 -19.05 14.71 -12.75
C LEU A 501 -17.53 14.60 -12.68
N TYR A 502 -16.94 15.64 -12.09
CA TYR A 502 -15.57 15.63 -11.59
C TYR A 502 -15.63 15.69 -10.06
N LEU A 503 -15.08 14.69 -9.42
CA LEU A 503 -14.95 14.62 -7.98
C LEU A 503 -13.51 14.92 -7.58
N ARG A 504 -13.33 15.71 -6.54
CA ARG A 504 -12.01 16.12 -6.07
C ARG A 504 -11.89 15.94 -4.57
N MET A 505 -10.73 15.48 -4.17
CA MET A 505 -10.27 15.39 -2.79
C MET A 505 -8.94 16.14 -2.69
N ALA A 506 -8.80 17.04 -1.73
CA ALA A 506 -7.52 17.68 -1.42
C ALA A 506 -7.10 17.31 0.00
N VAL A 507 -5.90 16.75 0.11
CA VAL A 507 -5.30 16.33 1.38
C VAL A 507 -4.19 17.30 1.75
N LYS A 508 -4.22 17.76 3.00
CA LYS A 508 -3.18 18.62 3.57
C LYS A 508 -2.98 18.29 5.03
N ASP A 509 -1.83 17.72 5.34
CA ASP A 509 -1.35 17.46 6.72
C ASP A 509 -2.40 16.73 7.59
N GLY A 510 -3.02 15.67 7.05
CA GLY A 510 -4.03 14.86 7.74
C GLY A 510 -5.47 15.39 7.64
N LEU A 511 -5.68 16.55 7.03
CA LEU A 511 -7.02 17.06 6.72
C LEU A 511 -7.37 16.77 5.26
N CYS A 512 -8.60 16.34 5.03
CA CYS A 512 -9.15 16.04 3.71
C CYS A 512 -10.37 16.91 3.45
N THR A 513 -10.37 17.65 2.35
CA THR A 513 -11.53 18.41 1.85
C THR A 513 -12.03 17.81 0.56
N PHE A 514 -13.33 17.93 0.30
CA PHE A 514 -13.95 17.43 -0.92
C PHE A 514 -14.59 18.56 -1.71
N SER A 515 -14.63 18.41 -3.02
CA SER A 515 -15.34 19.29 -3.93
C SER A 515 -15.78 18.55 -5.18
N TYR A 516 -16.77 19.08 -5.88
CA TYR A 516 -17.28 18.52 -7.13
C TYR A 516 -17.46 19.58 -8.20
N SER A 517 -17.48 19.18 -9.46
CA SER A 517 -17.74 20.03 -10.60
C SER A 517 -18.53 19.30 -11.69
N THR A 518 -19.41 20.02 -12.38
CA THR A 518 -20.14 19.51 -13.56
C THR A 518 -19.45 19.85 -14.88
N ASP A 519 -18.46 20.76 -14.86
CA ASP A 519 -17.77 21.24 -16.07
C ASP A 519 -16.23 20.99 -16.03
N GLY A 520 -15.72 20.43 -14.93
CA GLY A 520 -14.30 20.20 -14.70
C GLY A 520 -13.47 21.46 -14.45
N LYS A 521 -14.10 22.64 -14.44
CA LYS A 521 -13.42 23.94 -14.30
C LYS A 521 -13.73 24.62 -12.97
N ARG A 522 -15.02 24.68 -12.60
CA ARG A 522 -15.48 25.33 -11.39
C ARG A 522 -15.86 24.28 -10.35
N PHE A 523 -15.05 24.14 -9.32
CA PHE A 523 -15.28 23.22 -8.23
C PHE A 523 -16.05 23.92 -7.10
N ARG A 524 -17.08 23.24 -6.59
CA ARG A 524 -17.88 23.65 -5.43
C ARG A 524 -17.44 22.81 -4.23
N GLU A 525 -17.18 23.44 -3.11
CA GLU A 525 -16.87 22.75 -1.86
C GLU A 525 -18.03 21.86 -1.42
N ALA A 526 -17.69 20.71 -0.86
CA ALA A 526 -18.63 19.67 -0.47
C ALA A 526 -18.55 19.42 1.04
N GLY A 527 -18.99 20.37 1.84
CA GLY A 527 -18.99 20.32 3.31
C GLY A 527 -17.62 20.61 3.94
N ASP A 528 -17.54 20.44 5.25
CA ASP A 528 -16.37 20.77 6.05
C ASP A 528 -15.19 19.83 5.82
N ALA A 529 -14.00 20.27 6.22
CA ALA A 529 -12.79 19.46 6.24
C ALA A 529 -12.96 18.26 7.17
N PHE A 530 -12.46 17.11 6.73
CA PHE A 530 -12.49 15.83 7.44
C PHE A 530 -11.10 15.48 7.96
N THR A 531 -10.99 15.15 9.24
CA THR A 531 -9.73 14.68 9.83
C THR A 531 -9.56 13.19 9.50
N MET A 532 -8.53 12.89 8.71
CA MET A 532 -8.14 11.51 8.37
C MET A 532 -7.71 10.75 9.63
N LYS A 533 -7.97 9.44 9.65
CA LYS A 533 -7.47 8.53 10.66
C LYS A 533 -7.00 7.23 9.98
N GLU A 534 -5.95 6.65 10.53
CA GLU A 534 -5.43 5.36 10.07
C GLU A 534 -6.49 4.25 10.13
N GLY A 535 -6.30 3.19 9.34
CA GLY A 535 -7.00 1.92 9.48
C GLY A 535 -6.44 1.08 10.63
N LYS A 536 -6.80 -0.21 10.68
CA LYS A 536 -6.25 -1.11 11.71
C LYS A 536 -4.90 -1.65 11.23
N TRP A 537 -3.81 -1.16 11.83
CA TRP A 537 -2.42 -1.45 11.49
C TRP A 537 -1.94 -0.91 10.13
N ILE A 538 -2.78 -0.22 9.38
CA ILE A 538 -2.46 0.40 8.08
C ILE A 538 -2.81 1.87 8.09
N GLY A 539 -2.23 2.64 7.17
CA GLY A 539 -2.63 4.01 6.90
C GLY A 539 -4.05 4.11 6.32
N ALA A 540 -4.60 5.30 6.30
CA ALA A 540 -5.78 5.60 5.51
C ALA A 540 -5.49 5.34 4.03
N LYS A 541 -6.53 4.97 3.28
CA LYS A 541 -6.49 4.81 1.82
C LYS A 541 -7.58 5.65 1.18
N PHE A 542 -7.40 6.01 -0.08
CA PHE A 542 -8.43 6.73 -0.83
C PHE A 542 -8.71 6.05 -2.17
N GLY A 543 -9.88 6.29 -2.69
CA GLY A 543 -10.30 5.72 -3.96
C GLY A 543 -11.81 5.77 -4.15
N PHE A 544 -12.39 4.70 -4.64
CA PHE A 544 -13.76 4.68 -5.15
C PHE A 544 -14.66 3.73 -4.38
N VAL A 545 -15.94 4.11 -4.33
CA VAL A 545 -17.03 3.35 -3.75
C VAL A 545 -18.20 3.31 -4.74
N ALA A 546 -18.90 2.16 -4.83
CA ALA A 546 -20.17 2.03 -5.53
C ALA A 546 -21.07 1.08 -4.74
N GLU A 547 -22.16 1.61 -4.16
CA GLU A 547 -22.99 0.90 -3.19
C GLU A 547 -24.48 1.09 -3.45
N GLN A 548 -25.30 0.27 -2.81
CA GLN A 548 -26.74 0.41 -2.77
C GLN A 548 -27.30 0.05 -1.39
N LYS A 549 -28.26 0.84 -0.89
CA LYS A 549 -28.82 0.66 0.47
C LYS A 549 -29.63 -0.62 0.63
N GLU A 550 -30.31 -1.05 -0.41
CA GLU A 550 -31.20 -2.22 -0.38
C GLU A 550 -30.78 -3.24 -1.44
N ARG A 551 -31.23 -4.50 -1.27
CA ARG A 551 -31.08 -5.51 -2.30
C ARG A 551 -32.01 -5.22 -3.46
N LYS A 552 -31.49 -4.66 -4.52
CA LYS A 552 -32.21 -4.42 -5.77
C LYS A 552 -31.78 -5.44 -6.83
N MET A 553 -32.67 -5.75 -7.77
CA MET A 553 -32.36 -6.68 -8.86
C MET A 553 -31.41 -6.06 -9.87
N ASN A 554 -31.53 -4.76 -10.10
CA ASN A 554 -30.73 -4.03 -11.06
C ASN A 554 -29.61 -3.28 -10.33
N ARG A 555 -28.39 -3.45 -10.79
CA ARG A 555 -27.23 -2.69 -10.28
C ARG A 555 -27.02 -1.43 -11.09
N GLY A 556 -26.71 -0.34 -10.42
CA GLY A 556 -26.05 0.81 -11.00
C GLY A 556 -24.55 0.56 -11.12
N TRP A 557 -23.82 1.54 -11.64
CA TRP A 557 -22.36 1.49 -11.72
C TRP A 557 -21.73 2.86 -11.74
N LEU A 558 -20.50 2.92 -11.29
CA LEU A 558 -19.62 4.08 -11.40
C LEU A 558 -18.55 3.75 -12.44
N ASP A 559 -18.52 4.46 -13.56
CA ASP A 559 -17.41 4.45 -14.51
C ASP A 559 -16.43 5.55 -14.11
N VAL A 560 -15.20 5.18 -13.84
CA VAL A 560 -14.08 6.09 -13.59
C VAL A 560 -13.27 6.18 -14.87
N ASP A 561 -13.29 7.34 -15.51
CA ASP A 561 -12.54 7.62 -16.74
C ASP A 561 -11.04 7.77 -16.43
N TRP A 562 -10.74 8.60 -15.45
CA TRP A 562 -9.38 8.77 -14.95
C TRP A 562 -9.36 9.33 -13.52
N ILE A 563 -8.22 9.19 -12.87
CA ILE A 563 -7.88 9.90 -11.64
C ILE A 563 -6.48 10.50 -11.76
N HIS A 564 -6.36 11.80 -11.54
CA HIS A 564 -5.11 12.53 -11.54
C HIS A 564 -4.74 12.96 -10.13
N ILE A 565 -3.51 12.62 -9.73
CA ILE A 565 -2.91 13.03 -8.45
C ILE A 565 -1.90 14.13 -8.75
N THR A 566 -2.07 15.28 -8.11
CA THR A 566 -1.23 16.46 -8.31
C THR A 566 -0.79 17.07 -6.97
N LYS A 567 0.28 17.87 -7.00
CA LYS A 567 0.76 18.63 -5.82
C LYS A 567 -0.22 19.72 -5.40
#